data_9a1724bf2b620bfcc329f807c965d4f0
#
_entry.id   9a1724bf2b620bfcc329f807c965d4f0
#
_cell.length_a   1.000
_cell.length_b   1.000
_cell.length_c   1.000
_cell.angle_alpha   90.00
_cell.angle_beta   90.00
_cell.angle_gamma   90.00
#
_symmetry.space_group_name_H-M   'P 1'
#
loop_
_entity.id
_entity.type
_entity.pdbx_description
1 polymer ?
#
loop_
_entity_poly.entity_id
_entity_poly.type
_entity_poly.pdbx_seq_one_letter_code
_entity_poly.pdbx_strand_id
1 'polypeptide(L)'
;MKTMIYSLALAALVSLGSCTNDDPVLTQKDWQGTATYFASTDEQFTTYYKPAVGYVGDPMPFYDPVEQNFKILYLQDFRPNPANTYHPIWGVSTKDLSSYQSLGELIPTGTAAEADAALGTGSTIYNEADKLYYTFYTGHTAKQEVIMMATSSDFKTWTKSKSFYLQGGDYGYSVKDFRDPFVFKGDDGQYHMIISTLQGTKGVLVEFTSSDLKSWAHGGIFMSMMWDRFYECPDIFKMGDWWYLVYSEKMAAVRRVQYFMGHTLDELKACTANDAGVWPDNKEGFLDSRAFYAGKTASDGTNRYIWGWCPTRAGNDNTAVGADPNEPEWAGNLVAHRIIQHEDGTLSLGSVEGIDKKYSSESSLKVMAKSDNGVSENGSNYVLTGNAYVLFNRLNVCNKLSFTVKTTSKTDKFGFSFVRGTDSEKYYSIIVNPEDGGDNKKLNFEEEGGKGFIDGIDSYKFATPANNEYNVTVYTDNSVCVVYINDNVVYTNRIYGLQKNCWSINSYEGTK
;
A
#
# COMPACT_ATOMS: atom_id res chain seq x y z
N MET A 1 44.01 -28.08 -7.23
CA MET A 1 44.41 -26.89 -6.47
C MET A 1 44.46 -25.70 -7.41
N LYS A 2 43.34 -25.03 -7.56
CA LYS A 2 43.15 -23.67 -8.10
C LYS A 2 41.67 -23.32 -7.97
N THR A 3 41.33 -22.99 -6.75
CA THR A 3 40.05 -22.38 -6.40
C THR A 3 40.38 -21.16 -5.54
N MET A 4 39.63 -20.15 -5.70
CA MET A 4 39.70 -18.85 -5.08
C MET A 4 40.45 -17.80 -5.88
N ILE A 5 39.70 -16.89 -6.39
CA ILE A 5 39.85 -15.43 -6.43
C ILE A 5 38.86 -14.92 -7.50
N TYR A 6 37.59 -14.78 -7.14
CA TYR A 6 36.64 -13.93 -7.89
C TYR A 6 35.53 -13.32 -7.01
N SER A 7 35.78 -13.13 -5.72
CA SER A 7 34.78 -12.56 -4.83
C SER A 7 35.16 -11.21 -4.19
N LEU A 8 36.17 -10.54 -4.68
CA LEU A 8 36.63 -9.26 -4.09
C LEU A 8 36.63 -8.05 -5.04
N ALA A 9 36.21 -8.20 -6.29
CA ALA A 9 36.25 -7.10 -7.25
C ALA A 9 34.91 -6.35 -7.41
N LEU A 10 33.80 -6.85 -6.87
CA LEU A 10 32.49 -6.22 -7.03
C LEU A 10 32.10 -5.27 -5.87
N ALA A 11 32.78 -5.34 -4.74
CA ALA A 11 32.45 -4.49 -3.59
C ALA A 11 33.14 -3.10 -3.61
N ALA A 12 34.02 -2.84 -4.55
CA ALA A 12 34.83 -1.60 -4.59
C ALA A 12 34.26 -0.53 -5.55
N LEU A 13 33.21 -0.81 -6.28
CA LEU A 13 32.65 0.11 -7.29
C LEU A 13 31.46 0.95 -6.83
N VAL A 14 30.96 0.73 -5.61
CA VAL A 14 29.76 1.44 -5.11
C VAL A 14 30.10 2.67 -4.26
N SER A 15 31.37 2.90 -3.92
CA SER A 15 31.71 3.95 -2.94
C SER A 15 32.28 5.27 -3.49
N LEU A 16 32.28 5.48 -4.80
CA LEU A 16 32.80 6.73 -5.40
C LEU A 16 31.91 7.27 -6.53
N GLY A 17 30.60 7.27 -6.32
CA GLY A 17 29.67 7.97 -7.20
C GLY A 17 29.54 9.44 -6.80
N SER A 18 30.50 10.28 -7.18
CA SER A 18 30.25 11.71 -7.26
C SER A 18 29.30 11.97 -8.43
N CYS A 19 28.37 12.88 -8.24
CA CYS A 19 27.37 13.31 -9.21
C CYS A 19 27.96 13.66 -10.59
N THR A 20 28.12 12.68 -11.45
CA THR A 20 28.35 12.88 -12.87
C THR A 20 27.09 12.49 -13.62
N ASN A 21 26.82 13.13 -14.73
CA ASN A 21 25.65 12.85 -15.58
C ASN A 21 25.67 11.45 -16.20
N ASP A 22 26.63 10.61 -15.82
CA ASP A 22 26.96 9.34 -16.45
C ASP A 22 26.64 8.12 -15.55
N ASP A 23 25.94 8.30 -14.42
CA ASP A 23 25.47 7.14 -13.66
C ASP A 23 24.52 6.33 -14.52
N PRO A 24 24.82 5.07 -14.84
CA PRO A 24 23.94 4.27 -15.67
C PRO A 24 22.59 4.14 -14.99
N VAL A 25 21.54 4.48 -15.72
CA VAL A 25 20.19 4.08 -15.29
C VAL A 25 20.18 2.57 -15.33
N LEU A 26 19.87 1.95 -14.19
CA LEU A 26 19.71 0.50 -14.13
C LEU A 26 18.59 0.11 -15.08
N THR A 27 18.92 -0.67 -16.09
CA THR A 27 17.95 -1.16 -17.05
C THR A 27 17.30 -2.42 -16.51
N GLN A 28 16.13 -2.76 -17.02
CA GLN A 28 15.47 -4.03 -16.69
C GLN A 28 16.41 -5.23 -16.85
N LYS A 29 17.31 -5.19 -17.82
CA LYS A 29 18.30 -6.23 -18.04
C LYS A 29 19.28 -6.38 -16.88
N ASP A 30 19.63 -5.30 -16.23
CA ASP A 30 20.52 -5.31 -15.06
C ASP A 30 19.83 -5.92 -13.84
N TRP A 31 18.49 -5.93 -13.86
CA TRP A 31 17.64 -6.48 -12.81
C TRP A 31 17.20 -7.93 -13.06
N GLN A 32 17.42 -8.44 -14.26
CA GLN A 32 17.19 -9.84 -14.59
C GLN A 32 18.31 -10.77 -14.08
N GLY A 33 18.92 -10.39 -12.97
CA GLY A 33 19.86 -11.26 -12.28
C GLY A 33 19.21 -12.56 -11.84
N THR A 34 20.02 -13.43 -11.31
CA THR A 34 19.57 -14.70 -10.75
C THR A 34 18.62 -14.50 -9.59
N ALA A 35 17.90 -15.53 -9.20
CA ALA A 35 17.05 -15.57 -8.01
C ALA A 35 17.69 -14.98 -6.74
N THR A 36 19.00 -15.06 -6.61
CA THR A 36 19.79 -14.47 -5.55
C THR A 36 19.81 -12.95 -5.57
N TYR A 37 19.54 -12.32 -6.69
CA TYR A 37 19.52 -10.88 -6.82
C TYR A 37 18.40 -10.25 -5.99
N PHE A 38 17.21 -10.81 -6.04
CA PHE A 38 16.07 -10.32 -5.26
C PHE A 38 16.22 -10.58 -3.75
N ALA A 39 17.03 -11.55 -3.37
CA ALA A 39 17.32 -11.83 -1.97
C ALA A 39 18.35 -10.85 -1.37
N SER A 40 19.23 -10.30 -2.18
CA SER A 40 20.32 -9.42 -1.76
C SER A 40 20.11 -7.98 -2.14
N THR A 41 18.91 -7.51 -2.30
CA THR A 41 18.63 -6.21 -2.88
C THR A 41 19.62 -5.15 -2.43
N ASP A 42 20.35 -4.62 -3.38
CA ASP A 42 21.18 -3.44 -3.20
C ASP A 42 20.35 -2.18 -2.93
N GLU A 43 19.03 -2.26 -3.10
CA GLU A 43 18.09 -1.25 -2.69
C GLU A 43 17.89 -1.29 -1.17
N GLN A 44 18.52 -0.36 -0.48
CA GLN A 44 18.28 -0.13 0.93
C GLN A 44 17.22 0.95 1.10
N PHE A 45 16.04 0.52 1.54
CA PHE A 45 14.95 1.42 1.85
C PHE A 45 15.12 1.99 3.25
N THR A 46 14.98 3.30 3.38
CA THR A 46 15.14 4.02 4.65
C THR A 46 13.82 4.42 5.28
N THR A 47 12.77 4.54 4.48
CA THR A 47 11.45 5.04 4.87
C THR A 47 10.37 3.95 4.71
N TYR A 48 10.32 3.33 3.55
CA TYR A 48 9.34 2.29 3.24
C TYR A 48 9.95 0.92 3.47
N TYR A 49 9.65 0.37 4.65
CA TYR A 49 10.29 -0.84 5.13
C TYR A 49 10.21 -2.01 4.15
N LYS A 50 11.32 -2.68 4.04
CA LYS A 50 11.47 -3.96 3.37
C LYS A 50 12.39 -4.84 4.24
N PRO A 51 12.06 -6.13 4.47
CA PRO A 51 12.97 -7.02 5.16
C PRO A 51 14.28 -7.21 4.37
N ALA A 52 15.35 -7.56 5.06
CA ALA A 52 16.64 -7.81 4.44
C ALA A 52 16.57 -8.91 3.36
N VAL A 53 15.69 -9.87 3.54
CA VAL A 53 15.43 -10.94 2.57
C VAL A 53 13.93 -10.99 2.28
N GLY A 54 13.56 -11.00 1.02
CA GLY A 54 12.17 -11.08 0.60
C GLY A 54 11.40 -9.77 0.72
N TYR A 55 10.09 -9.85 0.93
CA TYR A 55 9.15 -8.74 0.86
C TYR A 55 8.06 -8.86 1.92
N VAL A 56 7.37 -7.74 2.16
CA VAL A 56 6.20 -7.66 3.04
C VAL A 56 4.94 -7.96 2.25
N GLY A 57 4.23 -9.02 2.63
CA GLY A 57 2.86 -9.28 2.22
C GLY A 57 1.89 -8.94 3.35
N ASP A 58 0.66 -8.70 3.02
CA ASP A 58 -0.52 -8.47 3.86
C ASP A 58 -0.24 -8.04 5.31
N PRO A 59 -0.04 -6.75 5.56
CA PRO A 59 0.28 -6.25 6.89
C PRO A 59 -0.93 -6.38 7.83
N MET A 60 -0.65 -6.73 9.07
CA MET A 60 -1.60 -6.88 10.17
C MET A 60 -1.19 -5.96 11.32
N PRO A 61 -1.44 -4.65 11.21
CA PRO A 61 -1.03 -3.69 12.22
C PRO A 61 -1.84 -3.83 13.50
N PHE A 62 -1.18 -3.58 14.61
CA PHE A 62 -1.73 -3.57 15.94
C PHE A 62 -1.02 -2.52 16.79
N TYR A 63 -1.74 -1.74 17.57
CA TYR A 63 -1.13 -0.89 18.59
C TYR A 63 -1.02 -1.64 19.90
N ASP A 64 0.20 -1.84 20.34
CA ASP A 64 0.49 -2.53 21.59
C ASP A 64 0.29 -1.59 22.78
N PRO A 65 -0.75 -1.78 23.60
CA PRO A 65 -1.00 -0.93 24.74
C PRO A 65 0.03 -1.09 25.87
N VAL A 66 0.77 -2.20 25.88
CA VAL A 66 1.78 -2.49 26.90
C VAL A 66 3.09 -1.78 26.58
N GLU A 67 3.58 -1.91 25.35
CA GLU A 67 4.83 -1.27 24.91
C GLU A 67 4.61 0.13 24.31
N GLN A 68 3.38 0.52 24.09
CA GLN A 68 2.99 1.82 23.50
C GLN A 68 3.71 2.10 22.18
N ASN A 69 3.62 1.13 21.28
CA ASN A 69 4.15 1.23 19.92
C ASN A 69 3.28 0.42 18.96
N PHE A 70 3.47 0.65 17.67
CA PHE A 70 2.84 -0.17 16.66
C PHE A 70 3.65 -1.44 16.43
N LYS A 71 2.96 -2.55 16.35
CA LYS A 71 3.45 -3.84 15.88
C LYS A 71 2.76 -4.15 14.56
N ILE A 72 3.51 -4.44 13.55
CA ILE A 72 2.97 -4.83 12.25
C ILE A 72 3.43 -6.27 11.99
N LEU A 73 2.51 -7.20 12.15
CA LEU A 73 2.72 -8.55 11.68
C LEU A 73 2.49 -8.54 10.16
N TYR A 74 3.15 -9.41 9.44
CA TYR A 74 3.00 -9.51 7.99
C TYR A 74 3.38 -10.90 7.49
N LEU A 75 2.89 -11.24 6.32
CA LEU A 75 3.27 -12.46 5.63
C LEU A 75 4.63 -12.24 4.96
N GLN A 76 5.63 -13.02 5.37
CA GLN A 76 6.97 -12.93 4.79
C GLN A 76 6.99 -13.64 3.44
N ASP A 77 7.27 -12.93 2.39
CA ASP A 77 7.47 -13.48 1.06
C ASP A 77 8.96 -13.68 0.76
N PHE A 78 9.39 -14.92 0.61
CA PHE A 78 10.76 -15.29 0.37
C PHE A 78 11.10 -15.49 -1.11
N ARG A 79 10.51 -14.71 -1.99
CA ARG A 79 10.93 -14.81 -3.39
C ARG A 79 12.46 -14.86 -3.55
N PRO A 80 12.97 -15.63 -4.44
CA PRO A 80 12.34 -16.19 -5.63
C PRO A 80 12.03 -17.68 -5.59
N ASN A 81 11.65 -18.21 -4.47
CA ASN A 81 11.29 -19.62 -4.43
C ASN A 81 9.86 -19.81 -4.97
N PRO A 82 9.66 -20.23 -6.22
CA PRO A 82 8.33 -20.40 -6.80
C PRO A 82 7.50 -21.50 -6.14
N ALA A 83 8.15 -22.38 -5.37
CA ALA A 83 7.47 -23.39 -4.57
C ALA A 83 7.11 -22.87 -3.17
N ASN A 84 7.53 -21.67 -2.82
CA ASN A 84 7.35 -21.15 -1.47
C ASN A 84 6.01 -20.44 -1.35
N THR A 85 4.98 -21.21 -1.08
CA THR A 85 3.66 -20.72 -0.70
C THR A 85 3.50 -20.61 0.83
N TYR A 86 4.60 -20.74 1.58
CA TYR A 86 4.52 -20.96 3.02
C TYR A 86 4.30 -19.70 3.85
N HIS A 87 4.72 -18.57 3.41
CA HIS A 87 4.48 -17.26 4.02
C HIS A 87 4.34 -17.26 5.54
N PRO A 88 5.40 -17.49 6.33
CA PRO A 88 5.32 -17.40 7.77
C PRO A 88 4.99 -15.98 8.21
N ILE A 89 4.39 -15.82 9.39
CA ILE A 89 4.12 -14.51 9.95
C ILE A 89 5.38 -13.98 10.64
N TRP A 90 5.90 -12.91 10.08
CA TRP A 90 6.97 -12.10 10.65
C TRP A 90 6.41 -10.82 11.24
N GLY A 91 7.25 -10.07 11.94
CA GLY A 91 6.81 -8.81 12.52
C GLY A 91 7.89 -7.73 12.53
N VAL A 92 7.41 -6.50 12.60
CA VAL A 92 8.20 -5.31 12.90
C VAL A 92 7.50 -4.47 13.95
N SER A 93 8.27 -3.64 14.66
CA SER A 93 7.74 -2.62 15.55
C SER A 93 8.21 -1.23 15.16
N THR A 94 7.37 -0.22 15.43
CA THR A 94 7.70 1.19 15.20
C THR A 94 6.99 2.10 16.17
N LYS A 95 7.61 3.24 16.49
CA LYS A 95 7.00 4.32 17.26
C LYS A 95 6.66 5.54 16.38
N ASP A 96 7.32 5.65 15.25
CA ASP A 96 7.29 6.83 14.39
C ASP A 96 6.82 6.55 12.95
N LEU A 97 6.50 5.29 12.64
CA LEU A 97 6.08 4.82 11.32
C LEU A 97 7.11 5.05 10.20
N SER A 98 8.31 5.44 10.55
CA SER A 98 9.40 5.73 9.61
C SER A 98 10.63 4.88 9.87
N SER A 99 10.78 4.38 11.10
CA SER A 99 11.87 3.52 11.54
C SER A 99 11.28 2.24 12.09
N TYR A 100 11.66 1.11 11.51
CA TYR A 100 11.11 -0.19 11.85
C TYR A 100 12.19 -1.10 12.43
N GLN A 101 11.87 -1.72 13.55
CA GLN A 101 12.71 -2.75 14.16
C GLN A 101 12.13 -4.12 13.84
N SER A 102 12.91 -5.00 13.23
CA SER A 102 12.49 -6.38 12.97
C SER A 102 12.30 -7.15 14.28
N LEU A 103 11.19 -7.86 14.36
CA LEU A 103 10.88 -8.83 15.42
C LEU A 103 11.20 -10.27 14.98
N GLY A 104 11.55 -10.46 13.69
CA GLY A 104 11.81 -11.77 13.11
C GLY A 104 10.53 -12.58 12.85
N GLU A 105 10.69 -13.88 12.76
CA GLU A 105 9.58 -14.82 12.63
C GLU A 105 8.84 -14.98 13.96
N LEU A 106 7.55 -14.72 13.96
CA LEU A 106 6.69 -14.80 15.15
C LEU A 106 5.83 -16.07 15.14
N ILE A 107 5.20 -16.38 14.01
CA ILE A 107 4.39 -17.58 13.86
C ILE A 107 4.89 -18.34 12.63
N PRO A 108 5.58 -19.48 12.81
CA PRO A 108 6.07 -20.29 11.71
C PRO A 108 4.93 -21.03 11.03
N THR A 109 5.13 -21.43 9.79
CA THR A 109 4.24 -22.36 9.11
C THR A 109 4.22 -23.73 9.82
N GLY A 110 3.16 -24.48 9.62
CA GLY A 110 3.12 -25.90 9.98
C GLY A 110 3.87 -26.77 8.97
N THR A 111 3.83 -28.07 9.19
CA THR A 111 4.32 -29.06 8.24
C THR A 111 3.36 -29.14 7.04
N ALA A 112 3.80 -29.75 5.94
CA ALA A 112 2.96 -29.95 4.75
C ALA A 112 1.67 -30.78 5.00
N ALA A 113 1.58 -31.48 6.13
CA ALA A 113 0.43 -32.28 6.52
C ALA A 113 -0.56 -31.50 7.42
N GLU A 114 -0.16 -30.34 7.93
CA GLU A 114 -0.96 -29.53 8.84
C GLU A 114 -1.80 -28.51 8.10
N ALA A 115 -2.86 -28.02 8.73
CA ALA A 115 -3.79 -27.08 8.14
C ALA A 115 -3.16 -25.71 7.86
N ASP A 116 -2.08 -25.38 8.54
CA ASP A 116 -1.29 -24.16 8.39
C ASP A 116 0.07 -24.41 7.71
N ALA A 117 0.10 -25.34 6.77
CA ALA A 117 1.25 -25.54 5.89
C ALA A 117 1.68 -24.26 5.16
N ALA A 118 0.74 -23.36 4.96
CA ALA A 118 0.97 -21.96 4.59
C ALA A 118 0.10 -21.06 5.46
N LEU A 119 0.52 -19.80 5.66
CA LEU A 119 -0.24 -18.85 6.44
C LEU A 119 -0.81 -17.75 5.54
N GLY A 120 -1.97 -17.25 5.92
CA GLY A 120 -2.62 -16.09 5.35
C GLY A 120 -2.87 -15.02 6.40
N THR A 121 -3.48 -13.96 5.97
CA THR A 121 -3.73 -12.74 6.75
C THR A 121 -4.58 -13.00 8.01
N GLY A 122 -4.49 -12.09 8.94
CA GLY A 122 -5.22 -12.15 10.19
C GLY A 122 -5.27 -10.81 10.92
N SER A 123 -5.46 -10.87 12.23
CA SER A 123 -5.43 -9.70 13.11
C SER A 123 -5.02 -10.08 14.53
N THR A 124 -4.53 -9.10 15.26
CA THR A 124 -4.11 -9.25 16.67
C THR A 124 -4.97 -8.36 17.57
N ILE A 125 -5.32 -8.87 18.74
CA ILE A 125 -5.97 -8.14 19.80
C ILE A 125 -5.33 -8.48 21.15
N TYR A 126 -5.24 -7.49 22.04
CA TYR A 126 -4.78 -7.69 23.40
C TYR A 126 -5.99 -7.80 24.36
N ASN A 127 -6.00 -8.80 25.19
CA ASN A 127 -7.02 -8.97 26.22
C ASN A 127 -6.47 -8.57 27.58
N GLU A 128 -6.97 -7.47 28.10
CA GLU A 128 -6.59 -6.94 29.41
C GLU A 128 -6.90 -7.88 30.58
N ALA A 129 -7.94 -8.72 30.44
CA ALA A 129 -8.40 -9.59 31.53
C ALA A 129 -7.41 -10.72 31.83
N ASP A 130 -6.84 -11.33 30.81
CA ASP A 130 -5.86 -12.41 30.94
C ASP A 130 -4.44 -12.00 30.54
N LYS A 131 -4.27 -10.75 30.12
CA LYS A 131 -2.98 -10.14 29.73
C LYS A 131 -2.28 -10.92 28.63
N LEU A 132 -3.05 -11.40 27.67
CA LEU A 132 -2.56 -12.13 26.52
C LEU A 132 -2.86 -11.40 25.22
N TYR A 133 -1.94 -11.51 24.30
CA TYR A 133 -2.15 -11.20 22.89
C TYR A 133 -2.77 -12.42 22.21
N TYR A 134 -3.79 -12.20 21.41
CA TYR A 134 -4.44 -13.19 20.58
C TYR A 134 -4.26 -12.79 19.11
N THR A 135 -3.63 -13.64 18.33
CA THR A 135 -3.56 -13.48 16.88
C THR A 135 -4.40 -14.56 16.22
N PHE A 136 -5.42 -14.13 15.49
CA PHE A 136 -6.21 -14.98 14.63
C PHE A 136 -5.68 -14.84 13.20
N TYR A 137 -5.44 -15.94 12.53
CA TYR A 137 -4.83 -15.96 11.20
C TYR A 137 -5.39 -17.07 10.36
N THR A 138 -5.18 -16.99 9.06
CA THR A 138 -5.57 -18.04 8.12
C THR A 138 -4.48 -19.08 8.03
N GLY A 139 -4.82 -20.34 8.28
CA GLY A 139 -4.02 -21.47 7.86
C GLY A 139 -4.55 -21.98 6.53
N HIS A 140 -3.68 -22.28 5.58
CA HIS A 140 -4.14 -22.79 4.32
C HIS A 140 -3.28 -23.89 3.70
N THR A 141 -3.93 -24.71 2.93
CA THR A 141 -3.37 -25.76 2.10
C THR A 141 -3.96 -25.65 0.70
N ALA A 142 -3.52 -26.45 -0.25
CA ALA A 142 -4.14 -26.53 -1.57
C ALA A 142 -5.63 -26.94 -1.53
N LYS A 143 -6.13 -27.46 -0.41
CA LYS A 143 -7.48 -28.03 -0.30
C LYS A 143 -8.44 -27.18 0.52
N GLN A 144 -7.94 -26.40 1.45
CA GLN A 144 -8.76 -25.65 2.42
C GLN A 144 -8.07 -24.41 2.97
N GLU A 145 -8.88 -23.47 3.41
CA GLU A 145 -8.54 -22.37 4.29
C GLU A 145 -9.32 -22.49 5.60
N VAL A 146 -8.66 -22.19 6.71
CA VAL A 146 -9.22 -22.32 8.05
C VAL A 146 -8.71 -21.19 8.94
N ILE A 147 -9.50 -20.82 9.95
CA ILE A 147 -9.05 -19.83 10.93
C ILE A 147 -8.40 -20.55 12.11
N MET A 148 -7.21 -20.11 12.42
CA MET A 148 -6.40 -20.59 13.52
C MET A 148 -6.06 -19.48 14.49
N MET A 149 -5.54 -19.82 15.64
CA MET A 149 -5.22 -18.86 16.70
C MET A 149 -3.85 -19.18 17.31
N ALA A 150 -3.08 -18.14 17.59
CA ALA A 150 -1.92 -18.21 18.46
C ALA A 150 -2.01 -17.16 19.56
N THR A 151 -1.40 -17.43 20.71
CA THR A 151 -1.37 -16.51 21.85
C THR A 151 0.06 -16.24 22.30
N SER A 152 0.26 -15.07 22.89
CA SER A 152 1.54 -14.67 23.47
C SER A 152 1.31 -13.80 24.71
N SER A 153 2.20 -13.89 25.69
CA SER A 153 2.22 -12.99 26.84
C SER A 153 3.25 -11.86 26.71
N ASP A 154 4.15 -11.95 25.75
CA ASP A 154 5.31 -11.05 25.59
C ASP A 154 5.48 -10.49 24.17
N PHE A 155 4.56 -10.82 23.28
CA PHE A 155 4.60 -10.53 21.84
C PHE A 155 5.83 -11.08 21.08
N LYS A 156 6.63 -11.92 21.72
CA LYS A 156 7.86 -12.51 21.14
C LYS A 156 7.71 -14.00 20.93
N THR A 157 7.15 -14.68 21.94
CA THR A 157 6.96 -16.12 21.92
C THR A 157 5.48 -16.42 21.72
N TRP A 158 5.15 -17.07 20.62
CA TRP A 158 3.78 -17.39 20.25
C TRP A 158 3.52 -18.89 20.37
N THR A 159 2.37 -19.20 20.92
CA THR A 159 1.90 -20.60 21.07
C THR A 159 0.65 -20.79 20.24
N LYS A 160 0.74 -21.65 19.23
CA LYS A 160 -0.42 -22.04 18.42
C LYS A 160 -1.42 -22.81 19.26
N SER A 161 -2.70 -22.47 19.16
CA SER A 161 -3.76 -23.22 19.81
C SER A 161 -3.97 -24.58 19.13
N LYS A 162 -4.09 -25.61 19.95
CA LYS A 162 -4.41 -26.96 19.46
C LYS A 162 -5.91 -27.24 19.43
N SER A 163 -6.70 -26.40 20.06
CA SER A 163 -8.15 -26.60 20.23
C SER A 163 -8.99 -25.61 19.43
N PHE A 164 -8.41 -24.49 19.00
CA PHE A 164 -9.13 -23.49 18.21
C PHE A 164 -8.96 -23.76 16.72
N TYR A 165 -10.09 -23.92 16.04
CA TYR A 165 -10.14 -24.22 14.62
C TYR A 165 -11.54 -23.88 14.09
N LEU A 166 -11.65 -22.98 13.10
CA LEU A 166 -12.89 -22.68 12.41
C LEU A 166 -12.72 -22.99 10.93
N GLN A 167 -13.66 -23.70 10.33
CA GLN A 167 -13.69 -23.97 8.91
C GLN A 167 -15.06 -23.62 8.30
N GLY A 168 -15.05 -23.08 7.09
CA GLY A 168 -16.26 -22.58 6.43
C GLY A 168 -17.31 -23.65 6.19
N GLY A 169 -16.87 -24.88 5.88
CA GLY A 169 -17.76 -26.00 5.60
C GLY A 169 -18.73 -26.36 6.74
N ASP A 170 -18.34 -26.16 7.99
CA ASP A 170 -19.20 -26.43 9.16
C ASP A 170 -20.40 -25.47 9.26
N TYR A 171 -20.33 -24.35 8.55
CA TYR A 171 -21.34 -23.27 8.56
C TYR A 171 -22.00 -23.05 7.20
N GLY A 172 -21.73 -23.92 6.22
CA GLY A 172 -22.29 -23.79 4.87
C GLY A 172 -21.60 -22.78 3.96
N TYR A 173 -20.35 -22.45 4.26
CA TYR A 173 -19.49 -21.58 3.46
C TYR A 173 -18.41 -22.37 2.70
N SER A 174 -17.64 -21.65 1.87
CA SER A 174 -16.54 -22.25 1.12
C SER A 174 -15.49 -22.89 2.04
N VAL A 175 -15.00 -24.05 1.63
CA VAL A 175 -13.88 -24.71 2.30
C VAL A 175 -12.54 -24.12 1.82
N LYS A 176 -12.49 -23.58 0.59
CA LYS A 176 -11.25 -23.05 -0.03
C LYS A 176 -11.07 -21.56 0.12
N ASP A 177 -12.14 -20.83 0.37
CA ASP A 177 -12.15 -19.39 0.52
C ASP A 177 -12.79 -19.07 1.86
N PHE A 178 -12.00 -19.15 2.94
CA PHE A 178 -12.44 -18.84 4.30
C PHE A 178 -11.25 -18.27 5.07
N ARG A 179 -11.04 -16.95 4.94
CA ARG A 179 -9.80 -16.31 5.33
C ARG A 179 -9.92 -14.89 5.90
N ASP A 180 -8.79 -14.33 6.27
CA ASP A 180 -8.57 -12.95 6.70
C ASP A 180 -9.38 -12.55 7.95
N PRO A 181 -9.30 -13.31 9.07
CA PRO A 181 -10.07 -12.99 10.26
C PRO A 181 -9.65 -11.63 10.83
N PHE A 182 -10.61 -10.75 10.99
CA PHE A 182 -10.42 -9.49 11.68
C PHE A 182 -11.24 -9.45 12.98
N VAL A 183 -10.58 -9.20 14.09
CA VAL A 183 -11.22 -9.18 15.42
C VAL A 183 -11.21 -7.77 15.98
N PHE A 184 -12.39 -7.32 16.41
CA PHE A 184 -12.57 -6.03 17.09
C PHE A 184 -13.56 -6.18 18.26
N LYS A 185 -13.57 -5.21 19.15
CA LYS A 185 -14.56 -5.12 20.23
C LYS A 185 -15.67 -4.17 19.83
N GLY A 186 -16.91 -4.66 19.84
CA GLY A 186 -18.11 -3.87 19.52
C GLY A 186 -18.57 -2.97 20.68
N ASP A 187 -19.47 -2.04 20.37
CA ASP A 187 -20.12 -1.18 21.38
C ASP A 187 -20.99 -1.99 22.36
N ASP A 188 -21.38 -3.21 22.00
CA ASP A 188 -22.09 -4.18 22.84
C ASP A 188 -21.18 -4.89 23.86
N GLY A 189 -19.88 -4.61 23.80
CA GLY A 189 -18.86 -5.20 24.66
C GLY A 189 -18.39 -6.59 24.24
N GLN A 190 -18.97 -7.18 23.19
CA GLN A 190 -18.54 -8.45 22.63
C GLN A 190 -17.35 -8.27 21.70
N TYR A 191 -16.59 -9.33 21.51
CA TYR A 191 -15.63 -9.43 20.42
C TYR A 191 -16.34 -9.97 19.18
N HIS A 192 -16.07 -9.33 18.05
CA HIS A 192 -16.57 -9.71 16.73
C HIS A 192 -15.39 -10.15 15.88
N MET A 193 -15.53 -11.26 15.20
CA MET A 193 -14.58 -11.73 14.18
C MET A 193 -15.28 -11.71 12.83
N ILE A 194 -14.72 -10.97 11.89
CA ILE A 194 -15.21 -10.90 10.51
C ILE A 194 -14.28 -11.71 9.63
N ILE A 195 -14.84 -12.56 8.79
CA ILE A 195 -14.10 -13.47 7.91
C ILE A 195 -14.60 -13.33 6.49
N SER A 196 -13.69 -13.25 5.54
CA SER A 196 -13.97 -13.24 4.10
C SER A 196 -14.22 -14.63 3.58
N THR A 197 -15.36 -14.87 2.91
CA THR A 197 -15.69 -16.19 2.38
C THR A 197 -16.66 -16.13 1.19
N LEU A 198 -17.01 -17.32 0.67
CA LEU A 198 -18.06 -17.50 -0.33
C LEU A 198 -19.21 -18.32 0.25
N GLN A 199 -20.44 -17.89 -0.07
CA GLN A 199 -21.64 -18.71 0.06
C GLN A 199 -22.13 -19.09 -1.35
N GLY A 200 -21.91 -20.34 -1.74
CA GLY A 200 -22.00 -20.73 -3.14
C GLY A 200 -20.95 -20.00 -3.99
N THR A 201 -21.38 -19.17 -4.92
CA THR A 201 -20.51 -18.33 -5.76
C THR A 201 -20.46 -16.87 -5.29
N LYS A 202 -21.25 -16.51 -4.27
CA LYS A 202 -21.38 -15.15 -3.81
C LYS A 202 -20.37 -14.85 -2.69
N GLY A 203 -19.61 -13.79 -2.83
CA GLY A 203 -18.74 -13.26 -1.76
C GLY A 203 -19.57 -12.76 -0.59
N VAL A 204 -19.17 -13.11 0.61
CA VAL A 204 -19.76 -12.63 1.87
C VAL A 204 -18.69 -12.40 2.92
N LEU A 205 -18.94 -11.42 3.79
CA LEU A 205 -18.29 -11.33 5.08
C LEU A 205 -19.18 -12.01 6.11
N VAL A 206 -18.63 -12.90 6.90
CA VAL A 206 -19.36 -13.61 7.96
C VAL A 206 -18.86 -13.18 9.32
N GLU A 207 -19.76 -13.21 10.30
CA GLU A 207 -19.51 -12.77 11.66
C GLU A 207 -19.53 -13.93 12.63
N PHE A 208 -18.57 -13.92 13.54
CA PHE A 208 -18.59 -14.73 14.76
C PHE A 208 -18.45 -13.79 15.94
N THR A 209 -19.09 -14.11 17.07
CA THR A 209 -19.05 -13.31 18.29
C THR A 209 -18.48 -14.11 19.46
N SER A 210 -17.82 -13.43 20.39
CA SER A 210 -17.21 -14.04 21.57
C SER A 210 -17.20 -13.07 22.74
N SER A 211 -17.33 -13.60 23.95
CA SER A 211 -17.12 -12.82 25.19
C SER A 211 -15.71 -12.97 25.75
N ASP A 212 -14.95 -13.97 25.29
CA ASP A 212 -13.68 -14.39 25.92
C ASP A 212 -12.51 -14.62 24.96
N LEU A 213 -12.70 -14.41 23.64
CA LEU A 213 -11.75 -14.68 22.55
C LEU A 213 -11.40 -16.19 22.36
N LYS A 214 -12.01 -17.06 23.15
CA LYS A 214 -11.70 -18.51 23.15
C LYS A 214 -12.85 -19.33 22.54
N SER A 215 -14.07 -18.93 22.85
CA SER A 215 -15.29 -19.57 22.35
C SER A 215 -16.06 -18.62 21.44
N TRP A 216 -16.39 -19.07 20.23
CA TRP A 216 -17.01 -18.25 19.21
C TRP A 216 -18.34 -18.81 18.75
N ALA A 217 -19.36 -17.96 18.74
CA ALA A 217 -20.68 -18.28 18.22
C ALA A 217 -20.83 -17.72 16.80
N HIS A 218 -21.37 -18.52 15.88
CA HIS A 218 -21.65 -18.07 14.53
C HIS A 218 -22.80 -17.06 14.52
N GLY A 219 -22.50 -15.85 14.04
CA GLY A 219 -23.46 -14.71 13.97
C GLY A 219 -24.18 -14.61 12.62
N GLY A 220 -23.72 -15.35 11.62
CA GLY A 220 -24.30 -15.28 10.27
C GLY A 220 -23.53 -14.38 9.30
N ILE A 221 -24.24 -13.94 8.27
CA ILE A 221 -23.65 -13.03 7.26
C ILE A 221 -23.63 -11.62 7.83
N PHE A 222 -22.44 -11.05 7.94
CA PHE A 222 -22.24 -9.64 8.29
C PHE A 222 -22.59 -8.73 7.11
N MET A 223 -22.06 -9.08 5.92
CA MET A 223 -22.22 -8.27 4.71
C MET A 223 -22.19 -9.17 3.49
N SER A 224 -23.11 -8.95 2.55
CA SER A 224 -23.10 -9.60 1.26
C SER A 224 -22.42 -8.72 0.23
N MET A 225 -21.45 -9.27 -0.46
CA MET A 225 -20.78 -8.59 -1.56
C MET A 225 -21.66 -8.60 -2.82
N MET A 226 -21.43 -7.64 -3.70
CA MET A 226 -22.10 -7.63 -4.99
C MET A 226 -21.46 -8.66 -5.93
N TRP A 227 -22.29 -9.43 -6.63
CA TRP A 227 -21.88 -10.38 -7.66
C TRP A 227 -20.86 -11.40 -7.15
N ASP A 228 -19.82 -11.65 -7.95
CA ASP A 228 -18.68 -12.53 -7.68
C ASP A 228 -17.48 -11.83 -7.04
N ARG A 229 -17.68 -10.65 -6.43
CA ARG A 229 -16.62 -9.89 -5.75
C ARG A 229 -16.17 -10.59 -4.48
N PHE A 230 -14.93 -10.33 -4.10
CA PHE A 230 -14.34 -10.85 -2.89
C PHE A 230 -13.57 -9.75 -2.16
N TYR A 231 -14.01 -9.39 -0.96
CA TYR A 231 -13.38 -8.39 -0.11
C TYR A 231 -12.35 -9.07 0.77
N GLU A 232 -11.07 -8.88 0.45
CA GLU A 232 -9.95 -9.40 1.22
C GLU A 232 -9.55 -8.44 2.33
N CYS A 233 -8.89 -8.97 3.35
CA CYS A 233 -8.28 -8.18 4.43
C CYS A 233 -9.26 -7.20 5.11
N PRO A 234 -10.47 -7.61 5.52
CA PRO A 234 -11.41 -6.70 6.17
C PRO A 234 -10.79 -6.12 7.44
N ASP A 235 -11.12 -4.86 7.73
CA ASP A 235 -10.69 -4.12 8.91
C ASP A 235 -11.83 -3.20 9.35
N ILE A 236 -12.40 -3.45 10.53
CA ILE A 236 -13.54 -2.70 11.06
C ILE A 236 -13.10 -1.88 12.27
N PHE A 237 -13.39 -0.60 12.23
CA PHE A 237 -13.08 0.30 13.33
C PHE A 237 -14.08 1.43 13.46
N LYS A 238 -14.08 2.03 14.64
CA LYS A 238 -14.82 3.26 14.93
C LYS A 238 -13.86 4.44 15.01
N MET A 239 -14.23 5.55 14.38
CA MET A 239 -13.52 6.82 14.48
C MET A 239 -14.54 7.95 14.53
N GLY A 240 -14.51 8.74 15.61
CA GLY A 240 -15.59 9.68 15.89
C GLY A 240 -16.95 8.97 16.00
N ASP A 241 -17.94 9.50 15.31
CA ASP A 241 -19.31 8.96 15.29
C ASP A 241 -19.58 7.94 14.17
N TRP A 242 -18.51 7.48 13.50
CA TRP A 242 -18.63 6.62 12.34
C TRP A 242 -17.94 5.28 12.54
N TRP A 243 -18.56 4.21 12.05
CA TRP A 243 -17.97 2.91 11.81
C TRP A 243 -17.48 2.81 10.38
N TYR A 244 -16.35 2.16 10.20
CA TYR A 244 -15.72 1.94 8.89
C TYR A 244 -15.41 0.47 8.70
N LEU A 245 -15.55 0.02 7.46
CA LEU A 245 -14.99 -1.23 6.97
C LEU A 245 -14.01 -0.87 5.85
N VAL A 246 -12.72 -1.05 6.10
CA VAL A 246 -11.69 -1.01 5.07
C VAL A 246 -11.49 -2.42 4.53
N TYR A 247 -11.31 -2.55 3.24
CA TYR A 247 -11.11 -3.83 2.58
C TYR A 247 -10.31 -3.68 1.29
N SER A 248 -9.76 -4.80 0.79
CA SER A 248 -9.04 -4.87 -0.48
C SER A 248 -9.87 -5.64 -1.51
N GLU A 249 -10.16 -5.02 -2.64
CA GLU A 249 -11.00 -5.61 -3.69
C GLU A 249 -10.16 -6.49 -4.63
N LYS A 250 -10.38 -7.80 -4.60
CA LYS A 250 -9.61 -8.76 -5.39
C LYS A 250 -10.13 -8.93 -6.81
N MET A 251 -11.45 -8.96 -6.98
CA MET A 251 -12.08 -9.40 -8.23
C MET A 251 -12.33 -8.26 -9.22
N ALA A 252 -12.13 -7.01 -8.79
CA ALA A 252 -12.15 -5.90 -9.73
C ALA A 252 -11.00 -6.00 -10.73
N ALA A 253 -11.22 -5.53 -11.94
CA ALA A 253 -10.18 -5.39 -12.96
C ALA A 253 -8.97 -4.59 -12.42
N VAL A 254 -9.20 -3.75 -11.43
CA VAL A 254 -8.20 -2.96 -10.73
C VAL A 254 -8.29 -3.27 -9.24
N ARG A 255 -7.27 -3.92 -8.67
CA ARG A 255 -7.17 -4.13 -7.23
C ARG A 255 -6.96 -2.82 -6.51
N ARG A 256 -7.72 -2.56 -5.46
CA ARG A 256 -7.60 -1.33 -4.65
C ARG A 256 -8.05 -1.55 -3.22
N VAL A 257 -7.56 -0.68 -2.34
CA VAL A 257 -8.07 -0.55 -0.97
C VAL A 257 -9.21 0.45 -0.98
N GLN A 258 -10.34 0.03 -0.41
CA GLN A 258 -11.58 0.79 -0.35
C GLN A 258 -12.15 0.75 1.06
N TYR A 259 -13.17 1.59 1.33
CA TYR A 259 -13.87 1.56 2.61
C TYR A 259 -15.37 1.79 2.43
N PHE A 260 -16.15 1.28 3.37
CA PHE A 260 -17.55 1.64 3.63
C PHE A 260 -17.63 2.37 4.96
N MET A 261 -18.70 3.13 5.18
CA MET A 261 -18.94 3.85 6.41
C MET A 261 -20.43 3.90 6.78
N GLY A 262 -20.72 3.96 8.08
CA GLY A 262 -22.05 4.11 8.64
C GLY A 262 -21.97 4.59 10.09
N HIS A 263 -23.01 5.21 10.62
CA HIS A 263 -23.05 5.65 12.02
C HIS A 263 -23.20 4.47 13.00
N THR A 264 -23.73 3.36 12.52
CA THR A 264 -23.88 2.13 13.28
C THR A 264 -23.31 0.94 12.50
N LEU A 265 -23.06 -0.15 13.20
CA LEU A 265 -22.67 -1.40 12.52
C LEU A 265 -23.78 -1.90 11.58
N ASP A 266 -25.05 -1.67 11.92
CA ASP A 266 -26.17 -2.07 11.06
C ASP A 266 -26.24 -1.23 9.78
N GLU A 267 -25.97 0.07 9.87
CA GLU A 267 -25.82 0.92 8.69
C GLU A 267 -24.63 0.49 7.83
N LEU A 268 -23.50 0.15 8.47
CA LEU A 268 -22.33 -0.36 7.77
C LEU A 268 -22.66 -1.68 7.03
N LYS A 269 -23.35 -2.61 7.68
CA LYS A 269 -23.82 -3.88 7.07
C LYS A 269 -24.74 -3.62 5.87
N ALA A 270 -25.52 -2.57 5.89
CA ALA A 270 -26.47 -2.21 4.84
C ALA A 270 -25.81 -1.51 3.63
N CYS A 271 -24.58 -1.04 3.73
CA CYS A 271 -23.90 -0.29 2.65
C CYS A 271 -23.72 -1.09 1.36
N THR A 272 -23.79 -2.40 1.38
CA THR A 272 -23.66 -3.27 0.20
C THR A 272 -24.91 -3.36 -0.65
N ALA A 273 -26.04 -2.86 -0.17
CA ALA A 273 -27.33 -2.96 -0.86
C ALA A 273 -27.48 -2.02 -2.07
N ASN A 274 -26.50 -1.15 -2.33
CA ASN A 274 -26.52 -0.31 -3.51
C ASN A 274 -26.09 -1.10 -4.75
N ASP A 275 -27.04 -1.50 -5.55
CA ASP A 275 -26.91 -2.27 -6.79
C ASP A 275 -26.00 -1.66 -7.86
N ALA A 276 -25.46 -0.48 -7.64
CA ALA A 276 -24.67 0.25 -8.64
C ALA A 276 -23.17 0.25 -8.39
N GLY A 277 -22.68 -0.26 -7.25
CA GLY A 277 -21.28 -0.08 -6.87
C GLY A 277 -20.91 1.40 -6.68
N VAL A 278 -21.91 2.24 -6.53
CA VAL A 278 -21.78 3.68 -6.32
C VAL A 278 -21.89 3.93 -4.83
N TRP A 279 -20.92 4.58 -4.30
CA TRP A 279 -20.95 5.13 -2.95
C TRP A 279 -22.13 6.11 -2.82
N PRO A 280 -22.72 6.24 -1.64
CA PRO A 280 -23.59 7.36 -1.38
C PRO A 280 -22.90 8.63 -1.86
N ASP A 281 -23.58 9.44 -2.65
CA ASP A 281 -23.09 10.71 -3.20
C ASP A 281 -22.01 10.63 -4.29
N ASN A 282 -21.91 9.54 -5.07
CA ASN A 282 -20.92 9.36 -6.14
C ASN A 282 -19.45 9.48 -5.71
N LYS A 283 -19.15 9.27 -4.45
CA LYS A 283 -17.78 9.28 -3.95
C LYS A 283 -17.16 7.90 -4.18
N GLU A 284 -16.06 7.85 -4.90
CA GLU A 284 -15.24 6.64 -4.99
C GLU A 284 -14.52 6.46 -3.65
N GLY A 285 -14.85 5.40 -2.92
CA GLY A 285 -14.27 5.11 -1.60
C GLY A 285 -12.85 4.55 -1.65
N PHE A 286 -12.07 4.90 -2.65
CA PHE A 286 -10.69 4.50 -2.78
C PHE A 286 -9.78 5.30 -1.83
N LEU A 287 -8.85 4.60 -1.18
CA LEU A 287 -7.90 5.23 -0.28
C LEU A 287 -6.56 5.56 -0.93
N ASP A 288 -6.14 4.77 -1.91
CA ASP A 288 -4.88 4.97 -2.65
C ASP A 288 -4.98 4.39 -4.07
N SER A 289 -3.90 4.48 -4.82
CA SER A 289 -3.73 3.82 -6.11
C SER A 289 -3.74 2.30 -5.99
N ARG A 290 -3.70 1.60 -7.10
CA ARG A 290 -3.57 0.13 -7.09
C ARG A 290 -2.18 -0.37 -6.69
N ALA A 291 -1.19 0.48 -6.59
CA ALA A 291 0.12 0.14 -6.03
C ALA A 291 0.15 0.24 -4.50
N PHE A 292 -1.01 0.15 -3.86
CA PHE A 292 -1.18 0.01 -2.42
C PHE A 292 -2.26 -1.04 -2.17
N TYR A 293 -1.91 -2.16 -1.55
CA TYR A 293 -2.84 -3.27 -1.36
C TYR A 293 -2.78 -3.88 0.04
N ALA A 294 -3.80 -4.68 0.38
CA ALA A 294 -4.00 -5.30 1.69
C ALA A 294 -3.96 -4.30 2.85
N GLY A 295 -4.58 -3.13 2.63
CA GLY A 295 -4.59 -2.05 3.60
C GLY A 295 -5.34 -2.39 4.87
N LYS A 296 -4.66 -2.33 6.03
CA LYS A 296 -5.25 -2.51 7.37
C LYS A 296 -4.77 -1.42 8.32
N THR A 297 -5.57 -1.14 9.35
CA THR A 297 -5.39 0.03 10.20
C THR A 297 -5.06 -0.30 11.64
N ALA A 298 -4.39 0.64 12.32
CA ALA A 298 -4.28 0.66 13.77
C ALA A 298 -4.28 2.10 14.29
N SER A 299 -4.69 2.28 15.55
CA SER A 299 -4.75 3.60 16.20
C SER A 299 -4.01 3.58 17.52
N ASP A 300 -3.26 4.65 17.79
CA ASP A 300 -2.63 4.93 19.11
C ASP A 300 -3.57 5.64 20.08
N GLY A 301 -4.85 5.78 19.70
CA GLY A 301 -5.87 6.53 20.45
C GLY A 301 -5.95 8.01 20.07
N THR A 302 -4.95 8.55 19.40
CA THR A 302 -4.92 9.94 18.92
C THR A 302 -5.04 10.00 17.40
N ASN A 303 -4.23 9.21 16.72
CA ASN A 303 -4.20 9.11 15.28
C ASN A 303 -4.51 7.66 14.87
N ARG A 304 -5.07 7.53 13.67
CA ARG A 304 -5.20 6.24 13.00
C ARG A 304 -4.34 6.24 11.76
N TYR A 305 -3.67 5.13 11.53
CA TYR A 305 -2.82 4.92 10.38
C TYR A 305 -3.26 3.67 9.63
N ILE A 306 -2.95 3.62 8.35
CA ILE A 306 -3.17 2.46 7.50
C ILE A 306 -1.82 2.00 6.94
N TRP A 307 -1.60 0.69 6.91
CA TRP A 307 -0.46 0.06 6.26
C TRP A 307 -0.94 -0.85 5.15
N GLY A 308 -0.25 -0.80 4.05
CA GLY A 308 -0.41 -1.70 2.92
C GLY A 308 0.96 -2.00 2.32
N TRP A 309 1.01 -2.85 1.31
CA TRP A 309 2.24 -3.09 0.59
C TRP A 309 2.20 -2.47 -0.80
N CYS A 310 3.31 -1.81 -1.17
CA CYS A 310 3.55 -1.35 -2.53
C CYS A 310 4.14 -2.52 -3.32
N PRO A 311 3.43 -3.08 -4.32
CA PRO A 311 3.87 -4.26 -5.04
C PRO A 311 5.18 -4.00 -5.78
N THR A 312 5.99 -5.03 -5.91
CA THR A 312 6.99 -5.05 -6.96
C THR A 312 6.30 -5.29 -8.30
N ARG A 313 6.96 -4.97 -9.40
CA ARG A 313 6.44 -5.19 -10.74
C ARG A 313 7.31 -6.18 -11.50
N ALA A 314 6.69 -6.99 -12.34
CA ALA A 314 7.36 -7.98 -13.15
C ALA A 314 8.54 -7.36 -13.94
N GLY A 315 9.72 -7.94 -13.76
CA GLY A 315 10.95 -7.44 -14.37
C GLY A 315 11.40 -6.05 -13.92
N ASN A 316 10.83 -5.50 -12.81
CA ASN A 316 11.08 -4.13 -12.37
C ASN A 316 10.77 -3.09 -13.46
N ASP A 317 9.75 -3.33 -14.24
CA ASP A 317 9.33 -2.47 -15.34
C ASP A 317 8.24 -1.50 -14.88
N ASN A 318 8.44 -0.19 -15.07
CA ASN A 318 7.46 0.83 -14.73
C ASN A 318 6.19 0.73 -15.59
N THR A 319 6.30 0.16 -16.77
CA THR A 319 5.18 -0.05 -17.69
C THR A 319 4.45 -1.37 -17.44
N ALA A 320 5.06 -2.28 -16.69
CA ALA A 320 4.40 -3.50 -16.29
C ALA A 320 3.28 -3.19 -15.32
N VAL A 321 2.11 -3.59 -15.73
CA VAL A 321 0.87 -3.44 -15.00
C VAL A 321 0.78 -4.53 -13.95
N GLY A 322 1.76 -4.61 -13.09
CA GLY A 322 1.68 -5.58 -12.01
C GLY A 322 0.52 -5.27 -11.13
N ALA A 323 -0.48 -6.06 -11.09
CA ALA A 323 -1.63 -6.16 -10.25
C ALA A 323 -2.86 -6.58 -11.03
N ASP A 324 -2.71 -6.86 -12.27
CA ASP A 324 -3.58 -7.79 -12.94
C ASP A 324 -3.60 -9.07 -12.09
N PRO A 325 -4.73 -9.77 -11.95
CA PRO A 325 -4.81 -11.06 -11.26
C PRO A 325 -3.78 -12.09 -11.75
N ASN A 326 -3.17 -11.87 -12.89
CA ASN A 326 -2.12 -12.72 -13.45
C ASN A 326 -0.72 -12.14 -13.31
N GLU A 327 -0.56 -10.95 -12.81
CA GLU A 327 0.71 -10.29 -12.59
C GLU A 327 1.06 -10.32 -11.11
N PRO A 328 1.82 -11.22 -10.72
CA PRO A 328 1.87 -11.61 -9.35
C PRO A 328 3.03 -11.05 -8.64
N GLU A 329 3.30 -9.87 -8.80
CA GLU A 329 4.17 -9.33 -7.82
C GLU A 329 3.34 -9.08 -6.55
N TRP A 330 2.86 -10.19 -5.97
CA TRP A 330 2.31 -10.15 -4.62
C TRP A 330 3.40 -9.77 -3.65
N ALA A 331 3.07 -8.97 -2.61
CA ALA A 331 4.01 -8.39 -1.65
C ALA A 331 4.97 -7.32 -2.23
N GLY A 332 5.63 -6.60 -1.35
CA GLY A 332 6.52 -5.50 -1.72
C GLY A 332 7.09 -4.78 -0.51
N ASN A 333 7.10 -3.45 -0.55
CA ASN A 333 7.50 -2.62 0.57
C ASN A 333 6.31 -2.23 1.43
N LEU A 334 6.48 -2.19 2.73
CA LEU A 334 5.49 -1.66 3.66
C LEU A 334 5.39 -0.15 3.50
N VAL A 335 4.19 0.33 3.21
CA VAL A 335 3.86 1.74 3.09
C VAL A 335 2.83 2.09 4.17
N ALA A 336 2.99 3.24 4.80
CA ALA A 336 2.08 3.72 5.83
C ALA A 336 1.56 5.12 5.49
N HIS A 337 0.28 5.36 5.77
CA HIS A 337 -0.37 6.66 5.66
C HIS A 337 -1.14 7.00 6.92
N ARG A 338 -1.32 8.29 7.19
CA ARG A 338 -2.21 8.77 8.24
C ARG A 338 -3.63 8.85 7.68
N ILE A 339 -4.61 8.29 8.38
CA ILE A 339 -6.02 8.46 8.05
C ILE A 339 -6.50 9.83 8.54
N ILE A 340 -7.18 10.55 7.67
CA ILE A 340 -7.82 11.83 7.95
C ILE A 340 -9.33 11.63 7.80
N GLN A 341 -10.07 11.90 8.85
CA GLN A 341 -11.53 11.92 8.83
C GLN A 341 -12.02 13.36 8.59
N HIS A 342 -12.84 13.55 7.59
CA HIS A 342 -13.49 14.81 7.30
C HIS A 342 -14.80 14.99 8.12
N GLU A 343 -15.35 16.20 8.16
CA GLU A 343 -16.56 16.50 8.92
C GLU A 343 -17.77 15.67 8.49
N ASP A 344 -17.84 15.27 7.23
CA ASP A 344 -18.90 14.41 6.68
C ASP A 344 -18.65 12.91 6.88
N GLY A 345 -17.62 12.55 7.65
CA GLY A 345 -17.22 11.18 7.91
C GLY A 345 -16.35 10.55 6.82
N THR A 346 -16.21 11.17 5.66
CA THR A 346 -15.35 10.61 4.59
C THR A 346 -13.90 10.57 5.01
N LEU A 347 -13.16 9.59 4.47
CA LEU A 347 -11.75 9.41 4.76
C LEU A 347 -10.88 9.86 3.59
N SER A 348 -9.75 10.44 3.92
CA SER A 348 -8.61 10.61 3.02
C SER A 348 -7.32 10.20 3.71
N LEU A 349 -6.23 10.16 2.96
CA LEU A 349 -4.93 9.79 3.48
C LEU A 349 -3.96 10.96 3.39
N GLY A 350 -3.19 11.16 4.43
CA GLY A 350 -2.14 12.16 4.52
C GLY A 350 -0.79 11.57 4.88
N SER A 351 0.24 12.40 4.83
CA SER A 351 1.59 12.03 5.19
C SER A 351 1.72 11.70 6.68
N VAL A 352 2.74 10.90 6.98
CA VAL A 352 3.09 10.51 8.35
C VAL A 352 4.17 11.47 8.87
N GLU A 353 3.93 12.06 10.03
CA GLU A 353 4.87 13.02 10.63
C GLU A 353 6.27 12.45 10.86
N GLY A 354 6.37 11.17 11.26
CA GLY A 354 7.66 10.51 11.45
C GLY A 354 8.44 10.36 10.13
N ILE A 355 7.74 10.12 9.02
CA ILE A 355 8.35 10.12 7.69
C ILE A 355 8.84 11.52 7.33
N ASP A 356 8.02 12.53 7.55
CA ASP A 356 8.37 13.92 7.27
C ASP A 356 9.66 14.35 7.97
N LYS A 357 9.81 14.01 9.22
CA LYS A 357 10.98 14.35 10.05
C LYS A 357 12.29 13.71 9.56
N LYS A 358 12.25 12.65 8.78
CA LYS A 358 13.44 12.05 8.18
C LYS A 358 14.09 12.92 7.11
N TYR A 359 13.30 13.74 6.45
CA TYR A 359 13.78 14.63 5.36
C TYR A 359 14.13 15.99 5.91
N SER A 360 15.19 16.05 6.74
CA SER A 360 15.60 17.27 7.46
C SER A 360 16.69 18.08 6.76
N SER A 361 17.32 17.54 5.71
CA SER A 361 18.38 18.21 4.97
C SER A 361 17.84 18.80 3.68
N GLU A 362 17.98 20.11 3.50
CA GLU A 362 17.61 20.76 2.25
C GLU A 362 18.71 20.57 1.20
N SER A 363 18.29 20.25 -0.02
CA SER A 363 19.16 20.19 -1.19
C SER A 363 18.93 21.42 -2.07
N SER A 364 20.00 21.94 -2.65
CA SER A 364 19.88 23.05 -3.57
C SER A 364 19.18 22.64 -4.86
N LEU A 365 18.12 23.36 -5.21
CA LEU A 365 17.42 23.19 -6.47
C LEU A 365 18.13 24.00 -7.55
N LYS A 366 18.46 23.35 -8.67
CA LYS A 366 19.07 23.97 -9.84
C LYS A 366 18.26 23.67 -11.09
N VAL A 367 17.96 24.69 -11.86
CA VAL A 367 17.39 24.52 -13.19
C VAL A 367 18.47 24.03 -14.14
N MET A 368 18.24 22.91 -14.77
CA MET A 368 19.12 22.26 -15.75
C MET A 368 18.73 22.61 -17.18
N ALA A 369 17.42 22.68 -17.43
CA ALA A 369 16.84 23.07 -18.71
C ALA A 369 15.43 23.61 -18.50
N LYS A 370 14.92 24.32 -19.49
CA LYS A 370 13.51 24.73 -19.56
C LYS A 370 13.12 24.89 -21.02
N SER A 371 11.81 24.83 -21.29
CA SER A 371 11.28 25.10 -22.62
C SER A 371 11.71 26.50 -23.11
N ASP A 372 12.04 26.60 -24.40
CA ASP A 372 12.43 27.87 -25.04
C ASP A 372 11.31 28.90 -24.97
N ASN A 373 10.07 28.45 -24.98
CA ASN A 373 8.86 29.27 -24.88
C ASN A 373 7.94 28.78 -23.76
N GLY A 374 7.08 29.66 -23.29
CA GLY A 374 6.04 29.31 -22.31
C GLY A 374 6.54 29.24 -20.86
N VAL A 375 7.77 29.61 -20.56
CA VAL A 375 8.29 29.66 -19.20
C VAL A 375 8.73 31.05 -18.83
N SER A 376 8.19 31.61 -17.75
CA SER A 376 8.73 32.76 -17.08
C SER A 376 9.03 32.43 -15.61
N GLU A 377 10.06 33.07 -15.05
CA GLU A 377 10.51 32.80 -13.68
C GLU A 377 10.68 34.07 -12.87
N ASN A 378 10.39 33.97 -11.58
CA ASN A 378 10.70 35.01 -10.59
C ASN A 378 11.13 34.32 -9.28
N GLY A 379 12.42 34.23 -9.06
CA GLY A 379 13.01 33.45 -7.97
C GLY A 379 12.69 31.96 -8.12
N SER A 380 12.02 31.40 -7.13
CA SER A 380 11.56 29.97 -7.15
C SER A 380 10.17 29.79 -7.74
N ASN A 381 9.55 30.87 -8.26
CA ASN A 381 8.23 30.79 -8.87
C ASN A 381 8.35 30.72 -10.39
N TYR A 382 7.62 29.83 -10.99
CA TYR A 382 7.59 29.59 -12.43
C TYR A 382 6.15 29.71 -12.94
N VAL A 383 5.98 30.42 -14.05
CA VAL A 383 4.71 30.43 -14.80
C VAL A 383 4.94 29.63 -16.07
N LEU A 384 4.15 28.59 -16.25
CA LEU A 384 4.20 27.70 -17.41
C LEU A 384 2.94 27.87 -18.22
N THR A 385 3.07 27.99 -19.54
CA THR A 385 1.95 28.12 -20.48
C THR A 385 2.16 27.21 -21.68
N GLY A 386 1.08 26.64 -22.18
CA GLY A 386 1.15 25.65 -23.26
C GLY A 386 1.84 24.36 -22.81
N ASN A 387 2.51 23.71 -23.74
CA ASN A 387 3.36 22.56 -23.45
C ASN A 387 4.74 23.05 -23.01
N ALA A 388 4.92 23.26 -21.73
CA ALA A 388 6.16 23.81 -21.18
C ALA A 388 6.64 23.00 -19.98
N TYR A 389 7.97 23.00 -19.74
CA TYR A 389 8.58 22.34 -18.61
C TYR A 389 9.72 23.15 -18.02
N VAL A 390 9.99 22.88 -16.75
CA VAL A 390 11.22 23.27 -16.05
C VAL A 390 11.86 22.01 -15.49
N LEU A 391 13.06 21.67 -15.96
CA LEU A 391 13.84 20.52 -15.55
C LEU A 391 14.82 20.93 -14.46
N PHE A 392 14.83 20.17 -13.38
CA PHE A 392 15.69 20.36 -12.23
C PHE A 392 16.79 19.31 -12.14
N ASN A 393 17.78 19.57 -11.31
CA ASN A 393 18.90 18.68 -11.06
C ASN A 393 18.44 17.30 -10.52
N ARG A 394 19.37 16.38 -10.56
CA ARG A 394 19.13 14.99 -10.11
C ARG A 394 18.67 14.90 -8.68
N LEU A 395 17.78 13.95 -8.46
CA LEU A 395 17.34 13.54 -7.14
C LEU A 395 18.40 12.66 -6.45
N ASN A 396 18.31 12.58 -5.14
CA ASN A 396 18.98 11.54 -4.37
C ASN A 396 18.17 10.23 -4.40
N VAL A 397 18.64 9.22 -3.71
CA VAL A 397 17.91 7.95 -3.56
C VAL A 397 16.59 8.15 -2.77
N CYS A 398 16.66 8.98 -1.72
CA CYS A 398 15.52 9.35 -0.90
C CYS A 398 15.31 10.85 -0.98
N ASN A 399 14.09 11.26 -1.30
CA ASN A 399 13.75 12.67 -1.44
C ASN A 399 12.36 12.97 -0.91
N LYS A 400 12.21 14.21 -0.44
CA LYS A 400 10.93 14.88 -0.29
C LYS A 400 10.93 16.09 -1.22
N LEU A 401 9.99 16.14 -2.14
CA LEU A 401 9.72 17.31 -2.98
C LEU A 401 8.42 17.95 -2.50
N SER A 402 8.41 19.26 -2.33
CA SER A 402 7.18 19.98 -2.00
C SER A 402 7.08 21.21 -2.91
N PHE A 403 5.94 21.34 -3.55
CA PHE A 403 5.63 22.48 -4.42
C PHE A 403 4.14 22.73 -4.47
N THR A 404 3.77 23.96 -4.82
CA THR A 404 2.37 24.33 -5.02
C THR A 404 2.16 24.66 -6.49
N VAL A 405 1.14 24.06 -7.07
CA VAL A 405 0.66 24.38 -8.42
C VAL A 405 -0.64 25.16 -8.29
N LYS A 406 -0.73 26.29 -8.96
CA LYS A 406 -1.96 27.07 -9.08
C LYS A 406 -2.35 27.16 -10.54
N THR A 407 -3.49 26.57 -10.87
CA THR A 407 -4.01 26.59 -12.23
C THR A 407 -4.93 27.80 -12.44
N THR A 408 -5.04 28.24 -13.68
CA THR A 408 -5.91 29.38 -14.06
C THR A 408 -7.33 28.93 -14.35
N SER A 409 -7.48 27.66 -14.69
CA SER A 409 -8.75 27.04 -15.04
C SER A 409 -8.86 25.63 -14.44
N LYS A 410 -10.09 25.18 -14.23
CA LYS A 410 -10.39 23.79 -13.85
C LYS A 410 -9.94 22.79 -14.92
N THR A 411 -9.81 23.22 -16.17
CA THR A 411 -9.40 22.37 -17.30
C THR A 411 -7.89 22.30 -17.51
N ASP A 412 -7.11 23.06 -16.75
CA ASP A 412 -5.66 23.04 -16.88
C ASP A 412 -5.10 21.68 -16.43
N LYS A 413 -4.19 21.16 -17.26
CA LYS A 413 -3.46 19.91 -17.06
C LYS A 413 -2.02 20.21 -16.67
N PHE A 414 -1.52 19.56 -15.65
CA PHE A 414 -0.13 19.68 -15.22
C PHE A 414 0.39 18.36 -14.67
N GLY A 415 1.71 18.29 -14.48
CA GLY A 415 2.32 17.12 -13.89
C GLY A 415 3.74 17.36 -13.47
N PHE A 416 4.35 16.31 -12.95
CA PHE A 416 5.78 16.26 -12.74
C PHE A 416 6.32 14.95 -13.32
N SER A 417 7.57 14.99 -13.78
CA SER A 417 8.14 13.87 -14.53
C SER A 417 9.51 13.49 -13.99
N PHE A 418 9.82 12.21 -14.11
CA PHE A 418 11.15 11.67 -13.91
C PHE A 418 11.77 11.40 -15.27
N VAL A 419 12.92 11.99 -15.54
CA VAL A 419 13.62 11.79 -16.80
C VAL A 419 14.32 10.43 -16.79
N ARG A 420 14.11 9.63 -17.83
CA ARG A 420 14.70 8.32 -18.00
C ARG A 420 16.08 8.43 -18.66
N GLY A 421 17.12 8.12 -17.90
CA GLY A 421 18.49 8.09 -18.41
C GLY A 421 18.98 9.44 -18.91
N THR A 422 19.72 9.42 -20.01
CA THR A 422 20.22 10.59 -20.74
C THR A 422 19.28 11.04 -21.84
N ASP A 423 18.21 10.31 -22.09
CA ASP A 423 17.24 10.60 -23.13
C ASP A 423 16.21 11.58 -22.57
N SER A 424 16.41 12.87 -22.83
CA SER A 424 15.50 13.94 -22.38
C SER A 424 14.12 13.91 -23.05
N GLU A 425 13.94 13.05 -24.06
CA GLU A 425 12.65 12.90 -24.74
C GLU A 425 11.81 11.75 -24.19
N LYS A 426 12.38 10.93 -23.29
CA LYS A 426 11.67 9.80 -22.67
C LYS A 426 11.63 10.00 -21.15
N TYR A 427 10.46 10.29 -20.63
CA TYR A 427 10.26 10.49 -19.23
C TYR A 427 8.95 9.88 -18.76
N TYR A 428 8.86 9.60 -17.47
CA TYR A 428 7.65 9.13 -16.82
C TYR A 428 7.02 10.27 -16.05
N SER A 429 5.73 10.46 -16.23
CA SER A 429 4.99 11.59 -15.68
C SER A 429 3.87 11.11 -14.76
N ILE A 430 3.72 11.82 -13.64
CA ILE A 430 2.50 11.77 -12.83
C ILE A 430 1.71 13.03 -13.17
N ILE A 431 0.53 12.83 -13.75
CA ILE A 431 -0.22 13.89 -14.40
C ILE A 431 -1.57 14.08 -13.73
N VAL A 432 -1.90 15.34 -13.45
CA VAL A 432 -3.21 15.78 -12.98
C VAL A 432 -4.00 16.26 -14.20
N ASN A 433 -4.93 15.44 -14.65
CA ASN A 433 -5.77 15.70 -15.82
C ASN A 433 -7.15 16.24 -15.41
N PRO A 434 -7.76 17.13 -16.21
CA PRO A 434 -9.18 17.45 -16.05
C PRO A 434 -10.04 16.25 -16.44
N GLU A 435 -11.18 16.09 -15.79
CA GLU A 435 -12.20 15.11 -16.10
C GLU A 435 -13.57 15.75 -15.85
N ASP A 436 -14.60 15.26 -16.51
CA ASP A 436 -15.98 15.74 -16.35
C ASP A 436 -16.12 17.28 -16.44
N GLY A 437 -15.52 17.87 -17.47
CA GLY A 437 -15.52 19.33 -17.65
C GLY A 437 -14.60 20.07 -16.68
N GLY A 438 -13.77 19.37 -15.95
CA GLY A 438 -12.81 19.92 -14.98
C GLY A 438 -13.33 20.02 -13.55
N ASP A 439 -14.56 19.56 -13.27
CA ASP A 439 -15.06 19.49 -11.89
C ASP A 439 -14.38 18.40 -11.07
N ASN A 440 -13.94 17.33 -11.74
CA ASN A 440 -13.09 16.31 -11.18
C ASN A 440 -11.73 16.28 -11.88
N LYS A 441 -10.73 15.82 -11.14
CA LYS A 441 -9.38 15.57 -11.64
C LYS A 441 -9.08 14.08 -11.58
N LYS A 442 -8.25 13.66 -12.51
CA LYS A 442 -7.73 12.30 -12.58
C LYS A 442 -6.21 12.35 -12.45
N LEU A 443 -5.68 11.65 -11.47
CA LEU A 443 -4.25 11.49 -11.32
C LEU A 443 -3.82 10.24 -12.09
N ASN A 444 -2.87 10.38 -13.00
CA ASN A 444 -2.40 9.33 -13.87
C ASN A 444 -0.89 9.18 -13.82
N PHE A 445 -0.40 7.96 -14.04
CA PHE A 445 1.00 7.71 -14.36
C PHE A 445 1.12 7.41 -15.86
N GLU A 446 1.94 8.17 -16.56
CA GLU A 446 2.09 8.08 -18.01
C GLU A 446 3.56 7.92 -18.41
N GLU A 447 3.83 7.14 -19.46
CA GLU A 447 5.11 7.16 -20.17
C GLU A 447 5.01 8.14 -21.33
N GLU A 448 5.83 9.19 -21.33
CA GLU A 448 5.95 10.08 -22.47
C GLU A 448 7.00 9.57 -23.46
N GLY A 449 6.78 9.82 -24.75
CA GLY A 449 7.62 9.35 -25.84
C GLY A 449 6.96 8.33 -26.76
N GLY A 450 5.62 8.26 -26.76
CA GLY A 450 4.83 7.61 -27.82
C GLY A 450 4.18 6.29 -27.50
N LYS A 451 4.22 5.80 -26.29
CA LYS A 451 3.41 4.64 -25.91
C LYS A 451 2.10 4.99 -25.21
N GLY A 452 1.89 6.28 -24.98
CA GLY A 452 0.71 6.75 -24.33
C GLY A 452 0.59 6.25 -22.92
N PHE A 453 -0.49 6.61 -22.33
CA PHE A 453 -0.92 6.28 -21.00
C PHE A 453 -1.12 4.77 -20.84
N ILE A 454 -0.63 4.21 -19.76
CA ILE A 454 -0.97 2.85 -19.36
C ILE A 454 -2.34 2.92 -18.71
N ASP A 455 -3.36 2.80 -19.53
CA ASP A 455 -4.73 3.08 -19.19
C ASP A 455 -5.25 2.18 -18.07
N GLY A 456 -6.05 2.78 -17.23
CA GLY A 456 -6.91 2.08 -16.27
C GLY A 456 -6.19 1.47 -15.07
N ILE A 457 -4.86 1.54 -15.03
CA ILE A 457 -4.10 0.87 -13.99
C ILE A 457 -3.92 1.74 -12.80
N ASP A 458 -3.59 2.99 -13.05
CA ASP A 458 -3.21 3.93 -12.04
C ASP A 458 -3.93 5.27 -12.24
N SER A 459 -5.23 5.25 -12.33
CA SER A 459 -6.03 6.47 -12.33
C SER A 459 -6.82 6.60 -11.03
N TYR A 460 -6.77 7.78 -10.46
CA TYR A 460 -7.45 8.13 -9.23
C TYR A 460 -8.25 9.42 -9.45
N LYS A 461 -9.57 9.36 -9.25
CA LYS A 461 -10.44 10.53 -9.35
C LYS A 461 -10.49 11.30 -8.03
N PHE A 462 -10.45 12.62 -8.11
CA PHE A 462 -10.69 13.49 -6.98
C PHE A 462 -11.30 14.82 -7.39
N ALA A 463 -12.01 15.45 -6.47
CA ALA A 463 -12.65 16.74 -6.71
C ALA A 463 -11.61 17.83 -6.96
N THR A 464 -11.83 18.67 -7.97
CA THR A 464 -10.98 19.83 -8.22
C THR A 464 -11.06 20.78 -7.01
N PRO A 465 -9.90 21.19 -6.44
CA PRO A 465 -9.90 22.17 -5.36
C PRO A 465 -10.61 23.48 -5.76
N ALA A 466 -11.43 24.02 -4.85
CA ALA A 466 -12.25 25.19 -5.14
C ALA A 466 -11.42 26.44 -5.56
N ASN A 467 -10.19 26.56 -5.05
CA ASN A 467 -9.26 27.64 -5.36
C ASN A 467 -8.29 27.31 -6.49
N ASN A 468 -8.43 26.14 -7.15
CA ASN A 468 -7.50 25.64 -8.16
C ASN A 468 -6.03 25.55 -7.68
N GLU A 469 -5.81 25.35 -6.38
CA GLU A 469 -4.49 25.27 -5.78
C GLU A 469 -4.21 23.85 -5.30
N TYR A 470 -3.05 23.34 -5.69
CA TYR A 470 -2.61 21.97 -5.43
C TYR A 470 -1.29 22.02 -4.67
N ASN A 471 -1.33 21.69 -3.39
CA ASN A 471 -0.14 21.49 -2.57
C ASN A 471 0.31 20.04 -2.75
N VAL A 472 1.40 19.86 -3.46
CA VAL A 472 1.92 18.55 -3.83
C VAL A 472 3.15 18.24 -2.98
N THR A 473 3.14 17.06 -2.35
CA THR A 473 4.31 16.52 -1.67
C THR A 473 4.60 15.13 -2.23
N VAL A 474 5.85 14.92 -2.66
CA VAL A 474 6.32 13.66 -3.23
C VAL A 474 7.43 13.13 -2.35
N TYR A 475 7.26 11.89 -1.91
CA TYR A 475 8.34 11.14 -1.26
C TYR A 475 8.85 10.07 -2.21
N THR A 476 10.15 9.97 -2.35
CA THR A 476 10.79 8.85 -3.03
C THR A 476 11.76 8.15 -2.09
N ASP A 477 11.75 6.85 -2.11
CA ASP A 477 12.70 6.00 -1.41
C ASP A 477 13.05 4.83 -2.32
N ASN A 478 14.20 4.95 -2.99
CA ASN A 478 14.54 4.07 -4.10
C ASN A 478 13.42 4.00 -5.14
N SER A 479 12.90 2.83 -5.44
CA SER A 479 11.83 2.65 -6.42
C SER A 479 10.43 2.96 -5.90
N VAL A 480 10.23 3.21 -4.61
CA VAL A 480 8.92 3.59 -4.07
C VAL A 480 8.73 5.10 -4.20
N CYS A 481 7.60 5.50 -4.74
CA CYS A 481 7.19 6.89 -4.89
C CYS A 481 5.78 7.07 -4.32
N VAL A 482 5.62 8.02 -3.41
CA VAL A 482 4.32 8.34 -2.81
C VAL A 482 4.04 9.83 -2.99
N VAL A 483 2.91 10.15 -3.58
CA VAL A 483 2.46 11.51 -3.87
C VAL A 483 1.25 11.83 -3.02
N TYR A 484 1.29 12.97 -2.34
CA TYR A 484 0.14 13.54 -1.64
C TYR A 484 -0.26 14.85 -2.30
N ILE A 485 -1.57 15.07 -2.45
CA ILE A 485 -2.14 16.32 -2.95
C ILE A 485 -3.20 16.82 -1.97
N ASN A 486 -2.98 17.98 -1.38
CA ASN A 486 -3.89 18.66 -0.45
C ASN A 486 -4.33 17.83 0.76
N ASP A 487 -3.53 16.86 1.21
CA ASP A 487 -3.93 15.88 2.23
C ASP A 487 -5.29 15.21 1.95
N ASN A 488 -5.65 15.11 0.69
CA ASN A 488 -6.90 14.56 0.21
C ASN A 488 -6.70 13.36 -0.72
N VAL A 489 -5.63 13.37 -1.49
CA VAL A 489 -5.28 12.32 -2.44
C VAL A 489 -3.91 11.80 -2.13
N VAL A 490 -3.76 10.50 -2.09
CA VAL A 490 -2.48 9.83 -2.08
C VAL A 490 -2.35 8.94 -3.31
N TYR A 491 -1.14 8.84 -3.82
CA TYR A 491 -0.82 8.02 -4.97
C TYR A 491 0.51 7.33 -4.76
N THR A 492 0.45 6.07 -4.38
CA THR A 492 1.62 5.19 -4.24
C THR A 492 1.97 4.56 -5.58
N ASN A 493 3.25 4.51 -5.93
CA ASN A 493 3.70 3.92 -7.18
C ASN A 493 5.16 3.43 -7.12
N ARG A 494 5.57 2.67 -8.14
CA ARG A 494 6.95 2.30 -8.40
C ARG A 494 7.54 3.16 -9.51
N ILE A 495 8.81 3.53 -9.33
CA ILE A 495 9.60 4.33 -10.27
C ILE A 495 10.96 3.66 -10.53
N TYR A 496 10.94 2.39 -10.91
CA TYR A 496 12.16 1.62 -11.18
C TYR A 496 13.08 2.31 -12.20
N GLY A 497 14.36 2.41 -11.87
CA GLY A 497 15.36 3.03 -12.72
C GLY A 497 15.25 4.56 -12.86
N LEU A 498 14.27 5.19 -12.21
CA LEU A 498 14.05 6.64 -12.26
C LEU A 498 14.56 7.38 -11.01
N GLN A 499 14.81 6.66 -9.92
CA GLN A 499 15.48 7.21 -8.76
C GLN A 499 16.86 7.77 -9.16
N LYS A 500 17.27 8.88 -8.59
CA LYS A 500 18.47 9.63 -8.91
C LYS A 500 18.48 10.31 -10.29
N ASN A 501 17.37 10.39 -10.99
CA ASN A 501 17.27 11.14 -12.23
C ASN A 501 16.91 12.61 -12.00
N CYS A 502 17.10 13.42 -13.03
CA CYS A 502 16.50 14.74 -13.07
C CYS A 502 14.98 14.63 -13.03
N TRP A 503 14.32 15.66 -12.58
CA TRP A 503 12.88 15.74 -12.52
C TRP A 503 12.40 17.09 -13.04
N SER A 504 11.16 17.14 -13.50
CA SER A 504 10.59 18.34 -14.07
C SER A 504 9.17 18.59 -13.60
N ILE A 505 8.76 19.85 -13.62
CA ILE A 505 7.36 20.25 -13.53
C ILE A 505 6.94 20.67 -14.94
N ASN A 506 5.73 20.23 -15.33
CA ASN A 506 5.24 20.37 -16.69
C ASN A 506 3.83 20.97 -16.70
N SER A 507 3.58 21.82 -17.69
CA SER A 507 2.22 22.16 -18.12
C SER A 507 1.92 21.55 -19.49
N TYR A 508 0.66 21.26 -19.74
CA TYR A 508 0.20 20.65 -21.00
C TYR A 508 -0.90 21.51 -21.59
N GLU A 509 -0.91 21.65 -22.91
CA GLU A 509 -2.07 22.24 -23.56
C GLU A 509 -3.30 21.39 -23.27
N GLY A 510 -4.37 22.06 -22.87
CA GLY A 510 -5.64 21.39 -22.62
C GLY A 510 -6.08 20.63 -23.86
N THR A 511 -6.19 19.33 -23.76
CA THR A 511 -6.91 18.55 -24.77
C THR A 511 -8.37 18.99 -24.72
N LYS A 512 -8.83 19.58 -25.84
CA LYS A 512 -10.26 19.84 -26.09
C LYS A 512 -11.05 18.54 -26.04
#